data_64c3b3b0309ed8e6249f53cfacdca98f
#
_entry.id   64c3b3b0309ed8e6249f53cfacdca98f
#
_cell.length_a   1.000
_cell.length_b   1.000
_cell.length_c   1.000
_cell.angle_alpha   90.00
_cell.angle_beta   90.00
_cell.angle_gamma   90.00
#
_symmetry.space_group_name_H-M   'P 1'
#
loop_
_entity.id
_entity.type
_entity.pdbx_description
1 polymer ?
#
loop_
_entity_poly.entity_id
_entity_poly.type
_entity_poly.pdbx_seq_one_letter_code
_entity_poly.pdbx_strand_id
1 'polypeptide(L)'
;MSGGAPKGKDSGARGRRLADKARGPRREPKPQAERVVDDAVDIGAEARVAAGVLLNAALIRRGGLDEALALPAVTALPGPDRAFARAVAMAALRRLGEIDQILDRKLTKRPPEAIRTLLRISLAQTLVLETPAFAAVSTAVKLAERDPKTRPYKNLVNAVLRGIEREGPGLTTAESNLPDWIAARWKQTYGEAAFVGLALAAREEPATDLSLKPGTDPAALAEAVEGEILPGGSIRTGKRGDVASWPGFEDGGWWVQDAAAAVPVRLLAPQAGETALDMCAAPGGKTLQIAASGATVQALDRSDARLNRLRQNLARTGLEAQIAVMPAEDWLDSRTFDAVLLDAPCTATGTFRRNPEVLRTTKPAEVAKLADVQHRLLDAAALRVGPGGRLVYCVCSLEREEGETQIIAFLRRNPAFRTAPAVPAEVGAPDEALTPEGWLRILPSMWAEKGGLDGFFAARLDRVE
;
A
#
# COMPACT_ATOMS: atom_id res chain seq x y z
N MET A 1 -64.98 63.04 -11.25
CA MET A 1 -66.36 62.66 -11.04
C MET A 1 -66.36 61.74 -9.85
N SER A 2 -66.72 62.28 -8.76
CA SER A 2 -67.79 61.99 -7.79
C SER A 2 -67.72 60.64 -7.22
N GLY A 3 -67.49 60.47 -5.96
CA GLY A 3 -68.15 60.92 -4.79
C GLY A 3 -68.72 59.67 -4.16
N GLY A 4 -68.74 59.37 -2.92
CA GLY A 4 -68.92 60.02 -1.72
C GLY A 4 -68.97 59.02 -0.58
N ALA A 5 -68.52 59.42 0.55
CA ALA A 5 -68.93 58.91 1.89
C ALA A 5 -70.34 59.46 2.19
N PRO A 6 -70.95 59.26 3.37
CA PRO A 6 -70.56 58.70 4.65
C PRO A 6 -71.71 58.05 5.48
N LYS A 7 -71.50 57.93 6.84
CA LYS A 7 -72.40 57.85 7.98
C LYS A 7 -72.72 56.42 8.46
N GLY A 8 -72.68 56.03 9.70
CA GLY A 8 -72.61 56.77 10.96
C GLY A 8 -73.54 56.12 11.94
N LYS A 9 -73.13 56.11 13.23
CA LYS A 9 -74.00 55.94 14.45
C LYS A 9 -74.34 54.48 14.88
N ASP A 10 -74.41 54.13 16.04
CA ASP A 10 -74.17 54.66 17.41
C ASP A 10 -74.56 53.58 18.44
N SER A 11 -73.88 53.66 19.56
CA SER A 11 -74.41 53.35 20.91
C SER A 11 -74.85 51.94 21.30
N GLY A 12 -74.30 51.54 22.43
CA GLY A 12 -74.91 50.53 23.30
C GLY A 12 -74.03 50.02 24.42
N ALA A 13 -73.85 50.86 25.44
CA ALA A 13 -73.23 50.43 26.71
C ALA A 13 -74.15 49.54 27.53
N ARG A 14 -73.57 48.56 28.21
CA ARG A 14 -73.89 47.95 29.50
C ARG A 14 -73.20 46.57 29.56
N GLY A 15 -72.49 46.24 30.58
CA GLY A 15 -72.53 46.23 31.97
C GLY A 15 -71.43 45.33 32.53
N ARG A 16 -70.87 45.74 33.60
CA ARG A 16 -69.86 45.07 34.45
C ARG A 16 -70.27 43.66 34.88
N ARG A 17 -69.25 42.71 34.92
CA ARG A 17 -68.97 41.98 36.17
C ARG A 17 -67.57 41.42 36.14
N LEU A 18 -66.81 41.77 37.17
CA LEU A 18 -65.53 41.23 37.58
C LEU A 18 -65.65 39.72 37.91
N ALA A 19 -64.71 38.92 37.35
CA ALA A 19 -64.37 37.65 37.92
C ALA A 19 -62.80 37.54 37.95
N ASP A 20 -62.29 37.82 39.09
CA ASP A 20 -60.94 37.57 39.54
C ASP A 20 -60.69 36.06 39.47
N LYS A 21 -59.74 35.61 38.59
CA LYS A 21 -59.21 34.26 38.62
C LYS A 21 -57.67 34.35 38.79
N ALA A 22 -57.26 33.90 39.94
CA ALA A 22 -55.93 33.76 40.45
C ALA A 22 -54.93 33.34 39.38
N ARG A 23 -53.91 34.16 39.18
CA ARG A 23 -52.63 33.78 38.47
C ARG A 23 -51.92 32.83 39.40
N GLY A 24 -51.77 31.54 38.95
CA GLY A 24 -50.83 30.59 39.51
C GLY A 24 -49.42 31.04 39.34
N PRO A 25 -48.48 30.55 40.16
CA PRO A 25 -47.09 31.01 40.14
C PRO A 25 -46.43 30.79 38.76
N ARG A 26 -45.78 31.83 38.24
CA ARG A 26 -44.91 31.76 37.06
C ARG A 26 -43.87 30.68 37.32
N ARG A 27 -43.91 29.59 36.55
CA ARG A 27 -42.80 28.65 36.46
C ARG A 27 -41.57 29.43 35.94
N GLU A 28 -40.55 29.52 36.75
CA GLU A 28 -39.22 29.93 36.32
C GLU A 28 -38.75 29.05 35.17
N PRO A 29 -38.14 29.60 34.10
CA PRO A 29 -37.56 28.81 33.06
C PRO A 29 -36.46 27.93 33.70
N LYS A 30 -36.56 26.60 33.53
CA LYS A 30 -35.47 25.69 33.87
C LYS A 30 -34.21 26.22 33.22
N PRO A 31 -33.07 26.27 33.93
CA PRO A 31 -31.81 26.62 33.32
C PRO A 31 -31.60 25.68 32.10
N GLN A 32 -31.40 26.27 30.91
CA GLN A 32 -30.90 25.55 29.79
C GLN A 32 -29.59 24.95 30.26
N ALA A 33 -29.54 23.61 30.37
CA ALA A 33 -28.31 22.90 30.52
C ALA A 33 -27.43 23.42 29.38
N GLU A 34 -26.36 24.16 29.69
CA GLU A 34 -25.29 24.45 28.80
C GLU A 34 -24.91 23.10 28.15
N ARG A 35 -25.12 22.99 26.85
CA ARG A 35 -24.51 21.93 26.08
C ARG A 35 -23.03 22.17 26.26
N VAL A 36 -22.42 21.46 27.18
CA VAL A 36 -20.98 21.17 27.14
C VAL A 36 -20.84 20.50 25.79
N VAL A 37 -20.35 21.26 24.83
CA VAL A 37 -19.91 20.74 23.54
C VAL A 37 -18.79 19.78 23.93
N ASP A 38 -19.07 18.50 23.75
CA ASP A 38 -18.19 17.42 24.12
C ASP A 38 -17.00 17.45 23.13
N ASP A 39 -16.04 18.35 23.40
CA ASP A 39 -14.78 18.48 22.64
C ASP A 39 -13.99 17.17 22.63
N ALA A 40 -14.28 16.26 23.55
CA ALA A 40 -13.68 14.92 23.61
C ALA A 40 -14.17 13.98 22.48
N VAL A 41 -15.25 14.31 21.76
CA VAL A 41 -15.85 13.43 20.75
C VAL A 41 -15.29 13.67 19.35
N ASP A 42 -14.52 14.72 19.13
CA ASP A 42 -13.88 15.00 17.83
C ASP A 42 -12.47 14.38 17.70
N ILE A 43 -11.93 13.82 18.77
CA ILE A 43 -10.67 13.08 18.75
C ILE A 43 -10.84 11.86 17.83
N GLY A 44 -10.11 11.85 16.71
CA GLY A 44 -10.17 10.80 15.70
C GLY A 44 -11.15 11.03 14.55
N ALA A 45 -11.99 12.06 14.56
CA ALA A 45 -12.83 12.42 13.41
C ALA A 45 -11.95 12.89 12.24
N GLU A 46 -10.96 13.74 12.48
CA GLU A 46 -10.03 14.23 11.48
C GLU A 46 -9.15 13.10 10.92
N ALA A 47 -8.74 12.14 11.74
CA ALA A 47 -8.02 10.96 11.27
C ALA A 47 -8.87 10.11 10.30
N ARG A 48 -10.20 10.04 10.51
CA ARG A 48 -11.12 9.35 9.60
C ARG A 48 -11.36 10.12 8.30
N VAL A 49 -11.41 11.45 8.36
CA VAL A 49 -11.41 12.30 7.17
C VAL A 49 -10.15 12.05 6.35
N ALA A 50 -8.98 12.07 7.00
CA ALA A 50 -7.70 11.77 6.36
C ALA A 50 -7.66 10.35 5.79
N ALA A 51 -8.21 9.34 6.48
CA ALA A 51 -8.32 7.98 5.94
C ALA A 51 -9.14 7.95 4.63
N GLY A 52 -10.24 8.69 4.55
CA GLY A 52 -11.02 8.84 3.33
C GLY A 52 -10.23 9.54 2.21
N VAL A 53 -9.44 10.57 2.54
CA VAL A 53 -8.55 11.24 1.58
C VAL A 53 -7.49 10.28 1.06
N LEU A 54 -6.84 9.50 1.94
CA LEU A 54 -5.85 8.49 1.58
C LEU A 54 -6.45 7.41 0.67
N LEU A 55 -7.62 6.86 1.04
CA LEU A 55 -8.30 5.85 0.24
C LEU A 55 -8.64 6.35 -1.16
N ASN A 56 -9.23 7.55 -1.28
CA ASN A 56 -9.58 8.13 -2.57
C ASN A 56 -8.33 8.45 -3.41
N ALA A 57 -7.28 9.00 -2.80
CA ALA A 57 -6.04 9.31 -3.50
C ALA A 57 -5.37 8.04 -4.03
N ALA A 58 -5.30 6.98 -3.24
CA ALA A 58 -4.74 5.68 -3.64
C ALA A 58 -5.49 5.06 -4.83
N LEU A 59 -6.82 5.25 -4.93
CA LEU A 59 -7.64 4.69 -6.01
C LEU A 59 -7.62 5.52 -7.31
N ILE A 60 -7.28 6.80 -7.24
CA ILE A 60 -7.42 7.73 -8.38
C ILE A 60 -6.04 8.20 -8.90
N ARG A 61 -5.04 8.33 -8.03
CA ARG A 61 -3.74 8.93 -8.36
C ARG A 61 -2.70 7.89 -8.71
N ARG A 62 -1.86 8.20 -9.72
CA ARG A 62 -0.74 7.33 -10.13
C ARG A 62 0.37 7.18 -9.07
N GLY A 63 0.50 8.13 -8.14
CA GLY A 63 1.49 8.10 -7.06
C GLY A 63 1.10 7.24 -5.86
N GLY A 64 -0.12 6.68 -5.87
CA GLY A 64 -0.60 5.76 -4.85
C GLY A 64 -0.70 6.39 -3.45
N LEU A 65 -0.55 5.52 -2.47
CA LEU A 65 -0.67 5.90 -1.06
C LEU A 65 0.50 6.77 -0.58
N ASP A 66 1.70 6.56 -1.09
CA ASP A 66 2.89 7.31 -0.66
C ASP A 66 2.80 8.80 -0.97
N GLU A 67 2.32 9.17 -2.17
CA GLU A 67 2.06 10.58 -2.48
C GLU A 67 0.92 11.16 -1.63
N ALA A 68 -0.09 10.34 -1.35
CA ALA A 68 -1.22 10.75 -0.54
C ALA A 68 -0.83 11.03 0.92
N LEU A 69 0.16 10.32 1.46
CA LEU A 69 0.69 10.55 2.82
C LEU A 69 1.37 11.93 2.97
N ALA A 70 1.83 12.53 1.88
CA ALA A 70 2.40 13.88 1.89
C ALA A 70 1.35 15.00 1.80
N LEU A 71 0.07 14.68 1.67
CA LEU A 71 -0.99 15.69 1.59
C LEU A 71 -1.15 16.44 2.92
N PRO A 72 -1.43 17.78 2.89
CA PRO A 72 -1.60 18.59 4.09
C PRO A 72 -2.65 18.04 5.07
N ALA A 73 -3.75 17.46 4.56
CA ALA A 73 -4.79 16.84 5.38
C ALA A 73 -4.29 15.65 6.20
N VAL A 74 -3.15 15.07 5.83
CA VAL A 74 -2.55 13.92 6.53
C VAL A 74 -1.37 14.38 7.39
N THR A 75 -0.48 15.22 6.83
CA THR A 75 0.74 15.68 7.50
C THR A 75 0.46 16.61 8.69
N ALA A 76 -0.67 17.32 8.68
CA ALA A 76 -1.10 18.17 9.80
C ALA A 76 -1.60 17.37 11.02
N LEU A 77 -1.86 16.06 10.88
CA LEU A 77 -2.32 15.24 11.99
C LEU A 77 -1.19 14.91 12.96
N PRO A 78 -1.48 14.77 14.28
CA PRO A 78 -0.57 14.14 15.24
C PRO A 78 -0.13 12.75 14.78
N GLY A 79 1.06 12.30 15.21
CA GLY A 79 1.64 11.02 14.83
C GLY A 79 0.67 9.82 14.98
N PRO A 80 0.04 9.62 16.15
CA PRO A 80 -0.93 8.53 16.37
C PRO A 80 -2.14 8.60 15.42
N ASP A 81 -2.70 9.79 15.20
CA ASP A 81 -3.86 9.99 14.33
C ASP A 81 -3.52 9.74 12.86
N ARG A 82 -2.31 10.14 12.44
CA ARG A 82 -1.79 9.82 11.10
C ARG A 82 -1.59 8.32 10.89
N ALA A 83 -1.05 7.63 11.90
CA ALA A 83 -0.89 6.17 11.87
C ALA A 83 -2.26 5.47 11.79
N PHE A 84 -3.24 5.92 12.58
CA PHE A 84 -4.60 5.40 12.54
C PHE A 84 -5.27 5.66 11.17
N ALA A 85 -5.16 6.87 10.63
CA ALA A 85 -5.70 7.19 9.30
C ALA A 85 -5.13 6.26 8.22
N ARG A 86 -3.82 6.01 8.25
CA ARG A 86 -3.16 5.07 7.36
C ARG A 86 -3.66 3.64 7.55
N ALA A 87 -3.77 3.18 8.79
CA ALA A 87 -4.26 1.82 9.09
C ALA A 87 -5.68 1.60 8.56
N VAL A 88 -6.60 2.56 8.76
CA VAL A 88 -7.97 2.50 8.23
C VAL A 88 -7.99 2.48 6.70
N ALA A 89 -7.21 3.34 6.05
CA ALA A 89 -7.13 3.36 4.59
C ALA A 89 -6.58 2.05 4.01
N MET A 90 -5.52 1.49 4.61
CA MET A 90 -4.94 0.22 4.22
C MET A 90 -5.89 -0.96 4.42
N ALA A 91 -6.60 -1.00 5.55
CA ALA A 91 -7.63 -2.01 5.81
C ALA A 91 -8.76 -1.95 4.77
N ALA A 92 -9.20 -0.74 4.43
CA ALA A 92 -10.22 -0.52 3.40
C ALA A 92 -9.72 -0.95 2.00
N LEU A 93 -8.48 -0.67 1.64
CA LEU A 93 -7.88 -1.06 0.35
C LEU A 93 -7.75 -2.58 0.23
N ARG A 94 -7.24 -3.27 1.28
CA ARG A 94 -7.10 -4.74 1.28
C ARG A 94 -8.43 -5.46 1.12
N ARG A 95 -9.48 -4.97 1.77
CA ARG A 95 -10.79 -5.60 1.78
C ARG A 95 -11.81 -4.88 0.90
N LEU A 96 -11.32 -4.08 -0.08
CA LEU A 96 -12.19 -3.19 -0.87
C LEU A 96 -13.29 -3.92 -1.62
N GLY A 97 -12.98 -5.05 -2.24
CA GLY A 97 -13.97 -5.84 -2.96
C GLY A 97 -15.01 -6.47 -2.04
N GLU A 98 -14.59 -7.04 -0.92
CA GLU A 98 -15.52 -7.59 0.09
C GLU A 98 -16.40 -6.49 0.68
N ILE A 99 -15.82 -5.35 1.04
CA ILE A 99 -16.56 -4.20 1.56
C ILE A 99 -17.57 -3.70 0.53
N ASP A 100 -17.17 -3.60 -0.74
CA ASP A 100 -18.07 -3.18 -1.81
C ASP A 100 -19.19 -4.19 -2.05
N GLN A 101 -18.94 -5.50 -1.99
CA GLN A 101 -19.99 -6.52 -2.05
C GLN A 101 -20.99 -6.39 -0.89
N ILE A 102 -20.52 -6.12 0.34
CA ILE A 102 -21.38 -5.89 1.49
C ILE A 102 -22.28 -4.67 1.26
N LEU A 103 -21.69 -3.57 0.80
CA LEU A 103 -22.41 -2.33 0.54
C LEU A 103 -23.43 -2.49 -0.60
N ASP A 104 -23.07 -3.16 -1.69
CA ASP A 104 -23.94 -3.33 -2.86
C ASP A 104 -25.17 -4.21 -2.54
N ARG A 105 -25.08 -5.13 -1.56
CA ARG A 105 -26.24 -5.87 -1.05
C ARG A 105 -27.19 -5.01 -0.21
N LYS A 106 -26.70 -3.93 0.42
CA LYS A 106 -27.49 -3.06 1.30
C LYS A 106 -27.97 -1.77 0.63
N LEU A 107 -27.37 -1.42 -0.49
CA LEU A 107 -27.66 -0.18 -1.20
C LEU A 107 -28.49 -0.47 -2.46
N THR A 108 -29.71 0.04 -2.51
CA THR A 108 -30.56 -0.07 -3.70
C THR A 108 -30.07 0.80 -4.86
N LYS A 109 -29.34 1.88 -4.56
CA LYS A 109 -28.70 2.78 -5.53
C LYS A 109 -27.32 3.18 -5.03
N ARG A 110 -26.39 3.32 -5.95
CA ARG A 110 -25.03 3.79 -5.62
C ARG A 110 -25.09 5.24 -5.12
N PRO A 111 -24.66 5.51 -3.87
CA PRO A 111 -24.59 6.88 -3.35
C PRO A 111 -23.42 7.63 -3.98
N PRO A 112 -23.32 8.98 -3.78
CA PRO A 112 -22.13 9.74 -4.11
C PRO A 112 -20.87 9.12 -3.54
N GLU A 113 -19.74 9.25 -4.27
CA GLU A 113 -18.49 8.58 -3.89
C GLU A 113 -17.99 9.00 -2.49
N ALA A 114 -18.22 10.24 -2.07
CA ALA A 114 -17.89 10.68 -0.71
C ALA A 114 -18.62 9.85 0.38
N ILE A 115 -19.89 9.50 0.13
CA ILE A 115 -20.65 8.63 1.04
C ILE A 115 -20.16 7.19 0.96
N ARG A 116 -19.87 6.69 -0.25
CA ARG A 116 -19.34 5.33 -0.42
C ARG A 116 -17.98 5.19 0.27
N THR A 117 -17.09 6.18 0.14
CA THR A 117 -15.82 6.24 0.87
C THR A 117 -16.03 6.23 2.38
N LEU A 118 -16.96 7.04 2.89
CA LEU A 118 -17.27 7.08 4.32
C LEU A 118 -17.77 5.72 4.82
N LEU A 119 -18.64 5.04 4.08
CA LEU A 119 -19.10 3.69 4.39
C LEU A 119 -17.96 2.66 4.35
N ARG A 120 -17.08 2.73 3.33
CA ARG A 120 -15.91 1.84 3.20
C ARG A 120 -14.97 1.95 4.39
N ILE A 121 -14.57 3.17 4.78
CA ILE A 121 -13.68 3.36 5.94
C ILE A 121 -14.34 2.97 7.27
N SER A 122 -15.67 3.12 7.38
CA SER A 122 -16.41 2.70 8.58
C SER A 122 -16.46 1.18 8.69
N LEU A 123 -16.71 0.47 7.59
CA LEU A 123 -16.69 -1.00 7.56
C LEU A 123 -15.29 -1.56 7.76
N ALA A 124 -14.26 -0.94 7.19
CA ALA A 124 -12.89 -1.34 7.43
C ALA A 124 -12.51 -1.27 8.92
N GLN A 125 -12.98 -0.25 9.63
CA GLN A 125 -12.77 -0.13 11.08
C GLN A 125 -13.43 -1.26 11.86
N THR A 126 -14.67 -1.60 11.53
CA THR A 126 -15.44 -2.62 12.27
C THR A 126 -15.05 -4.05 11.90
N LEU A 127 -14.78 -4.32 10.61
CA LEU A 127 -14.56 -5.66 10.10
C LEU A 127 -13.08 -6.10 10.15
N VAL A 128 -12.14 -5.14 10.21
CA VAL A 128 -10.70 -5.43 10.12
C VAL A 128 -9.94 -4.93 11.35
N LEU A 129 -10.26 -3.72 11.82
CA LEU A 129 -9.56 -3.11 12.95
C LEU A 129 -10.31 -3.28 14.28
N GLU A 130 -11.38 -4.07 14.29
CA GLU A 130 -12.17 -4.42 15.48
C GLU A 130 -12.63 -3.20 16.29
N THR A 131 -12.76 -2.04 15.63
CA THR A 131 -13.29 -0.84 16.26
C THR A 131 -14.75 -1.11 16.69
N PRO A 132 -15.15 -0.76 17.92
CA PRO A 132 -16.53 -0.92 18.35
C PRO A 132 -17.53 -0.29 17.37
N ALA A 133 -18.52 -1.06 16.93
CA ALA A 133 -19.42 -0.65 15.86
C ALA A 133 -20.16 0.66 16.18
N PHE A 134 -20.58 0.86 17.46
CA PHE A 134 -21.23 2.11 17.87
C PHE A 134 -20.35 3.34 17.64
N ALA A 135 -19.04 3.24 17.86
CA ALA A 135 -18.11 4.35 17.67
C ALA A 135 -17.90 4.65 16.18
N ALA A 136 -17.73 3.61 15.35
CA ALA A 136 -17.60 3.76 13.90
C ALA A 136 -18.88 4.38 13.29
N VAL A 137 -20.08 3.89 13.67
CA VAL A 137 -21.37 4.41 13.20
C VAL A 137 -21.59 5.84 13.64
N SER A 138 -21.39 6.15 14.94
CA SER A 138 -21.60 7.50 15.49
C SER A 138 -20.72 8.53 14.77
N THR A 139 -19.42 8.22 14.61
CA THR A 139 -18.49 9.11 13.90
C THR A 139 -18.87 9.26 12.43
N ALA A 140 -19.24 8.18 11.74
CA ALA A 140 -19.66 8.25 10.34
C ALA A 140 -20.88 9.16 10.13
N VAL A 141 -21.89 9.07 11.01
CA VAL A 141 -23.08 9.92 10.95
C VAL A 141 -22.72 11.39 11.19
N LYS A 142 -21.85 11.68 12.18
CA LYS A 142 -21.36 13.05 12.44
C LYS A 142 -20.59 13.61 11.24
N LEU A 143 -19.69 12.83 10.64
CA LEU A 143 -18.95 13.24 9.46
C LEU A 143 -19.88 13.50 8.26
N ALA A 144 -20.87 12.63 8.04
CA ALA A 144 -21.87 12.87 7.00
C ALA A 144 -22.69 14.16 7.24
N GLU A 145 -22.96 14.51 8.51
CA GLU A 145 -23.73 15.72 8.88
C GLU A 145 -22.92 17.00 8.73
N ARG A 146 -21.59 16.95 8.93
CA ARG A 146 -20.68 18.10 8.92
C ARG A 146 -20.59 18.77 7.55
N ASP A 147 -20.52 18.00 6.46
CA ASP A 147 -20.40 18.53 5.09
C ASP A 147 -21.81 18.70 4.48
N PRO A 148 -22.18 19.90 3.99
CA PRO A 148 -23.46 20.17 3.32
C PRO A 148 -23.76 19.19 2.17
N LYS A 149 -22.75 18.69 1.45
CA LYS A 149 -22.93 17.76 0.31
C LYS A 149 -23.29 16.34 0.77
N THR A 150 -22.85 15.93 1.94
CA THR A 150 -23.08 14.59 2.50
C THR A 150 -24.22 14.56 3.52
N ARG A 151 -24.58 15.70 4.10
CA ARG A 151 -25.65 15.84 5.11
C ARG A 151 -26.98 15.20 4.71
N PRO A 152 -27.47 15.31 3.46
CA PRO A 152 -28.72 14.65 3.06
C PRO A 152 -28.70 13.12 3.22
N TYR A 153 -27.51 12.52 3.27
CA TYR A 153 -27.29 11.07 3.33
C TYR A 153 -27.02 10.53 4.74
N LYS A 154 -27.04 11.37 5.78
CA LYS A 154 -26.73 10.93 7.17
C LYS A 154 -27.61 9.77 7.64
N ASN A 155 -28.91 9.80 7.29
CA ASN A 155 -29.84 8.74 7.66
C ASN A 155 -29.55 7.44 6.88
N LEU A 156 -29.13 7.53 5.61
CA LEU A 156 -28.68 6.38 4.82
C LEU A 156 -27.44 5.75 5.46
N VAL A 157 -26.43 6.57 5.80
CA VAL A 157 -25.20 6.10 6.46
C VAL A 157 -25.53 5.34 7.75
N ASN A 158 -26.38 5.93 8.61
CA ASN A 158 -26.81 5.28 9.84
C ASN A 158 -27.56 3.96 9.58
N ALA A 159 -28.53 3.96 8.65
CA ALA A 159 -29.33 2.79 8.34
C ALA A 159 -28.49 1.63 7.78
N VAL A 160 -27.55 1.92 6.86
CA VAL A 160 -26.68 0.91 6.26
C VAL A 160 -25.76 0.30 7.32
N LEU A 161 -25.05 1.13 8.09
CA LEU A 161 -24.07 0.63 9.07
C LEU A 161 -24.77 -0.13 10.22
N ARG A 162 -25.88 0.37 10.74
CA ARG A 162 -26.69 -0.33 11.77
C ARG A 162 -27.31 -1.62 11.22
N GLY A 163 -27.73 -1.62 9.95
CA GLY A 163 -28.22 -2.83 9.29
C GLY A 163 -27.17 -3.92 9.21
N ILE A 164 -25.94 -3.56 8.86
CA ILE A 164 -24.81 -4.50 8.78
C ILE A 164 -24.39 -4.96 10.19
N GLU A 165 -24.38 -4.07 11.19
CA GLU A 165 -24.11 -4.42 12.58
C GLU A 165 -25.12 -5.48 13.10
N ARG A 166 -26.41 -5.30 12.84
CA ARG A 166 -27.49 -6.19 13.32
C ARG A 166 -27.53 -7.53 12.58
N GLU A 167 -27.33 -7.54 11.26
CA GLU A 167 -27.56 -8.70 10.40
C GLU A 167 -26.25 -9.44 10.03
N GLY A 168 -25.13 -8.83 10.40
CA GLY A 168 -23.80 -9.27 9.97
C GLY A 168 -23.46 -8.84 8.54
N PRO A 169 -22.16 -8.97 8.15
CA PRO A 169 -21.69 -8.58 6.83
C PRO A 169 -22.16 -9.52 5.70
N GLY A 170 -22.66 -10.70 6.04
CA GLY A 170 -22.97 -11.76 5.07
C GLY A 170 -21.71 -12.41 4.49
N LEU A 171 -21.90 -13.42 3.65
CA LEU A 171 -20.79 -14.14 3.04
C LEU A 171 -20.07 -13.26 2.01
N THR A 172 -18.75 -13.26 2.10
CA THR A 172 -17.83 -12.67 1.12
C THR A 172 -16.69 -13.64 0.86
N THR A 173 -16.05 -13.54 -0.30
CA THR A 173 -14.89 -14.36 -0.64
C THR A 173 -13.65 -13.49 -0.81
N ALA A 174 -12.47 -14.07 -0.55
CA ALA A 174 -11.21 -13.35 -0.69
C ALA A 174 -10.97 -12.90 -2.15
N GLU A 175 -11.44 -13.69 -3.10
CA GLU A 175 -11.32 -13.43 -4.54
C GLU A 175 -11.99 -12.12 -4.97
N SER A 176 -13.03 -11.69 -4.24
CA SER A 176 -13.69 -10.41 -4.53
C SER A 176 -12.78 -9.18 -4.35
N ASN A 177 -11.68 -9.33 -3.62
CA ASN A 177 -10.68 -8.28 -3.48
C ASN A 177 -9.80 -8.12 -4.72
N LEU A 178 -9.81 -9.09 -5.64
CA LEU A 178 -9.08 -9.04 -6.91
C LEU A 178 -9.98 -8.50 -8.03
N PRO A 179 -9.52 -7.54 -8.85
CA PRO A 179 -10.25 -7.13 -10.04
C PRO A 179 -10.44 -8.30 -11.02
N ASP A 180 -11.57 -8.34 -11.73
CA ASP A 180 -11.94 -9.45 -12.62
C ASP A 180 -10.86 -9.80 -13.65
N TRP A 181 -10.21 -8.79 -14.25
CA TRP A 181 -9.15 -9.01 -15.23
C TRP A 181 -7.90 -9.65 -14.62
N ILE A 182 -7.53 -9.28 -13.38
CA ILE A 182 -6.43 -9.88 -12.62
C ILE A 182 -6.80 -11.31 -12.24
N ALA A 183 -8.00 -11.52 -11.72
CA ALA A 183 -8.50 -12.82 -11.30
C ALA A 183 -8.48 -13.82 -12.46
N ALA A 184 -9.05 -13.44 -13.62
CA ALA A 184 -9.05 -14.28 -14.82
C ALA A 184 -7.64 -14.62 -15.29
N ARG A 185 -6.74 -13.62 -15.29
CA ARG A 185 -5.37 -13.76 -15.75
C ARG A 185 -4.53 -14.65 -14.83
N TRP A 186 -4.61 -14.43 -13.52
CA TRP A 186 -3.83 -15.22 -12.56
C TRP A 186 -4.34 -16.68 -12.44
N LYS A 187 -5.65 -16.90 -12.57
CA LYS A 187 -6.19 -18.27 -12.69
C LYS A 187 -5.63 -19.00 -13.91
N GLN A 188 -5.59 -18.32 -15.05
CA GLN A 188 -5.04 -18.89 -16.28
C GLN A 188 -3.52 -19.15 -16.16
N THR A 189 -2.79 -18.28 -15.52
CA THR A 189 -1.32 -18.33 -15.45
C THR A 189 -0.82 -19.32 -14.40
N TYR A 190 -1.43 -19.31 -13.21
CA TYR A 190 -0.93 -20.03 -12.02
C TYR A 190 -1.82 -21.20 -11.60
N GLY A 191 -2.99 -21.35 -12.21
CA GLY A 191 -3.98 -22.35 -11.83
C GLY A 191 -4.84 -21.96 -10.62
N GLU A 192 -5.91 -22.71 -10.38
CA GLU A 192 -6.93 -22.39 -9.38
C GLU A 192 -6.35 -22.40 -7.95
N ALA A 193 -5.54 -23.38 -7.59
CA ALA A 193 -4.99 -23.51 -6.24
C ALA A 193 -4.08 -22.32 -5.85
N ALA A 194 -3.17 -21.94 -6.75
CA ALA A 194 -2.30 -20.77 -6.53
C ALA A 194 -3.13 -19.46 -6.49
N PHE A 195 -4.14 -19.34 -7.36
CA PHE A 195 -5.03 -18.18 -7.36
C PHE A 195 -5.79 -18.01 -6.05
N VAL A 196 -6.33 -19.07 -5.47
CA VAL A 196 -6.97 -19.02 -4.13
C VAL A 196 -5.97 -18.57 -3.08
N GLY A 197 -4.74 -19.08 -3.11
CA GLY A 197 -3.67 -18.65 -2.21
C GLY A 197 -3.34 -17.15 -2.37
N LEU A 198 -3.29 -16.63 -3.60
CA LEU A 198 -3.06 -15.20 -3.88
C LEU A 198 -4.22 -14.34 -3.35
N ALA A 199 -5.45 -14.79 -3.50
CA ALA A 199 -6.62 -14.09 -3.00
C ALA A 199 -6.63 -14.03 -1.45
N LEU A 200 -6.25 -15.11 -0.78
CA LEU A 200 -6.09 -15.14 0.67
C LEU A 200 -4.97 -14.19 1.11
N ALA A 201 -3.81 -14.25 0.44
CA ALA A 201 -2.69 -13.35 0.74
C ALA A 201 -3.05 -11.86 0.58
N ALA A 202 -3.99 -11.49 -0.30
CA ALA A 202 -4.44 -10.12 -0.47
C ALA A 202 -5.19 -9.56 0.76
N ARG A 203 -5.74 -10.42 1.61
CA ARG A 203 -6.44 -10.03 2.85
C ARG A 203 -5.49 -9.75 4.01
N GLU A 204 -4.31 -10.36 3.96
CA GLU A 204 -3.38 -10.36 5.09
C GLU A 204 -2.50 -9.10 5.11
N GLU A 205 -2.24 -8.60 6.29
CA GLU A 205 -1.25 -7.56 6.49
C GLU A 205 0.14 -8.21 6.61
N PRO A 206 1.10 -7.86 5.72
CA PRO A 206 2.41 -8.47 5.75
C PRO A 206 3.20 -8.06 6.99
N ALA A 207 4.01 -9.00 7.51
CA ALA A 207 5.05 -8.70 8.47
C ALA A 207 6.13 -7.78 7.86
N THR A 208 7.00 -7.24 8.70
CA THR A 208 8.15 -6.44 8.26
C THR A 208 9.38 -7.33 8.22
N ASP A 209 10.08 -7.33 7.08
CA ASP A 209 11.33 -8.04 6.93
C ASP A 209 12.50 -7.07 6.95
N LEU A 210 13.60 -7.51 7.56
CA LEU A 210 14.85 -6.77 7.73
C LEU A 210 15.98 -7.51 7.03
N SER A 211 16.74 -6.81 6.20
CA SER A 211 18.03 -7.27 5.68
C SER A 211 19.15 -6.73 6.56
N LEU A 212 20.16 -7.56 6.82
CA LEU A 212 21.22 -7.28 7.79
C LEU A 212 22.49 -6.82 7.11
N LYS A 213 23.18 -5.87 7.75
CA LYS A 213 24.55 -5.52 7.41
C LYS A 213 25.50 -6.59 7.98
N PRO A 214 26.57 -6.98 7.25
CA PRO A 214 27.62 -7.86 7.80
C PRO A 214 28.14 -7.36 9.14
N GLY A 215 28.32 -8.29 10.08
CA GLY A 215 28.75 -7.98 11.46
C GLY A 215 27.58 -7.75 12.43
N THR A 216 26.33 -7.65 11.97
CA THR A 216 25.15 -7.67 12.84
C THR A 216 24.87 -9.11 13.26
N ASP A 217 24.69 -9.37 14.56
CA ASP A 217 24.29 -10.68 15.08
C ASP A 217 22.81 -10.93 14.78
N PRO A 218 22.48 -11.92 13.91
CA PRO A 218 21.10 -12.18 13.54
C PRO A 218 20.23 -12.68 14.71
N ALA A 219 20.80 -13.47 15.62
CA ALA A 219 20.05 -14.02 16.74
C ALA A 219 19.71 -12.94 17.77
N ALA A 220 20.68 -12.10 18.13
CA ALA A 220 20.46 -10.98 19.03
C ALA A 220 19.47 -9.96 18.47
N LEU A 221 19.54 -9.66 17.16
CA LEU A 221 18.58 -8.75 16.53
C LEU A 221 17.18 -9.37 16.46
N ALA A 222 17.05 -10.65 16.09
CA ALA A 222 15.76 -11.34 16.04
C ALA A 222 15.08 -11.31 17.41
N GLU A 223 15.80 -11.57 18.49
CA GLU A 223 15.29 -11.46 19.87
C GLU A 223 14.83 -10.02 20.17
N ALA A 224 15.66 -9.01 19.86
CA ALA A 224 15.37 -7.62 20.16
C ALA A 224 14.16 -7.05 19.42
N VAL A 225 13.87 -7.56 18.21
CA VAL A 225 12.69 -7.16 17.42
C VAL A 225 11.54 -8.17 17.50
N GLU A 226 11.60 -9.16 18.37
CA GLU A 226 10.59 -10.21 18.51
C GLU A 226 10.29 -10.91 17.18
N GLY A 227 11.35 -11.22 16.45
CA GLY A 227 11.30 -11.75 15.09
C GLY A 227 11.84 -13.15 14.94
N GLU A 228 11.73 -13.70 13.75
CA GLU A 228 12.31 -14.98 13.33
C GLU A 228 13.32 -14.79 12.19
N ILE A 229 14.33 -15.64 12.13
CA ILE A 229 15.29 -15.65 11.02
C ILE A 229 14.71 -16.54 9.92
N LEU A 230 14.49 -15.94 8.74
CA LEU A 230 14.01 -16.64 7.54
C LEU A 230 15.17 -17.33 6.80
N PRO A 231 14.88 -18.32 5.95
CA PRO A 231 15.84 -18.80 4.96
C PRO A 231 16.45 -17.62 4.19
N GLY A 232 17.77 -17.62 3.99
CA GLY A 232 18.51 -16.52 3.40
C GLY A 232 18.87 -15.38 4.35
N GLY A 233 18.58 -15.50 5.67
CA GLY A 233 19.09 -14.62 6.72
C GLY A 233 18.36 -13.30 6.93
N SER A 234 17.22 -13.06 6.26
CA SER A 234 16.35 -11.93 6.60
C SER A 234 15.64 -12.20 7.93
N ILE A 235 15.41 -11.15 8.73
CA ILE A 235 14.63 -11.27 9.98
C ILE A 235 13.22 -10.76 9.70
N ARG A 236 12.22 -11.58 10.03
CA ARG A 236 10.79 -11.24 9.94
C ARG A 236 10.25 -10.90 11.30
N THR A 237 9.57 -9.75 11.44
CA THR A 237 8.93 -9.35 12.68
C THR A 237 7.50 -8.87 12.48
N GLY A 238 6.63 -9.19 13.44
CA GLY A 238 5.29 -8.64 13.56
C GLY A 238 5.24 -7.26 14.24
N LYS A 239 6.39 -6.72 14.67
CA LYS A 239 6.48 -5.43 15.36
C LYS A 239 5.86 -4.31 14.52
N ARG A 240 5.16 -3.41 15.19
CA ARG A 240 4.47 -2.27 14.59
C ARG A 240 5.02 -0.96 15.14
N GLY A 241 4.72 0.13 14.47
CA GLY A 241 5.10 1.46 14.89
C GLY A 241 6.19 2.09 14.04
N ASP A 242 6.89 3.07 14.61
CA ASP A 242 7.97 3.77 13.92
C ASP A 242 9.22 2.90 13.87
N VAL A 243 9.59 2.47 12.68
CA VAL A 243 10.77 1.64 12.41
C VAL A 243 12.08 2.31 12.91
N ALA A 244 12.14 3.64 12.89
CA ALA A 244 13.30 4.37 13.39
C ALA A 244 13.54 4.17 14.91
N SER A 245 12.50 3.81 15.66
CA SER A 245 12.60 3.53 17.09
C SER A 245 13.01 2.08 17.41
N TRP A 246 13.19 1.22 16.40
CA TRP A 246 13.50 -0.20 16.64
C TRP A 246 14.99 -0.41 16.94
N PRO A 247 15.32 -1.43 17.78
CA PRO A 247 16.70 -1.73 18.12
C PRO A 247 17.60 -1.89 16.89
N GLY A 248 18.80 -1.29 16.93
CA GLY A 248 19.80 -1.39 15.87
C GLY A 248 19.53 -0.55 14.63
N PHE A 249 18.43 0.22 14.56
CA PHE A 249 18.14 1.08 13.39
C PHE A 249 19.17 2.22 13.29
N GLU A 250 19.33 3.01 14.35
CA GLU A 250 20.28 4.14 14.37
C GLU A 250 21.74 3.67 14.23
N ASP A 251 22.07 2.46 14.69
CA ASP A 251 23.39 1.83 14.54
C ASP A 251 23.68 1.41 13.10
N GLY A 252 22.67 1.47 12.21
CA GLY A 252 22.82 1.10 10.81
C GLY A 252 23.03 -0.41 10.56
N GLY A 253 22.70 -1.26 11.53
CA GLY A 253 22.90 -2.71 11.45
C GLY A 253 21.99 -3.42 10.45
N TRP A 254 20.92 -2.78 10.02
CA TRP A 254 19.92 -3.36 9.12
C TRP A 254 19.09 -2.31 8.38
N TRP A 255 18.31 -2.76 7.40
CA TRP A 255 17.30 -1.94 6.70
C TRP A 255 16.06 -2.77 6.38
N VAL A 256 14.92 -2.09 6.19
CA VAL A 256 13.67 -2.74 5.79
C VAL A 256 13.74 -3.18 4.34
N GLN A 257 13.54 -4.47 4.12
CA GLN A 257 13.48 -5.07 2.79
C GLN A 257 12.75 -6.40 2.87
N ASP A 258 11.70 -6.59 2.04
CA ASP A 258 11.00 -7.87 1.94
C ASP A 258 11.96 -9.01 1.59
N ALA A 259 11.76 -10.17 2.19
CA ALA A 259 12.64 -11.32 1.99
C ALA A 259 12.72 -11.74 0.52
N ALA A 260 11.61 -11.65 -0.24
CA ALA A 260 11.62 -11.90 -1.68
C ALA A 260 12.37 -10.81 -2.46
N ALA A 261 12.30 -9.55 -2.02
CA ALA A 261 13.06 -8.45 -2.64
C ALA A 261 14.57 -8.56 -2.42
N ALA A 262 15.02 -9.34 -1.44
CA ALA A 262 16.42 -9.63 -1.18
C ALA A 262 16.98 -10.77 -2.04
N VAL A 263 16.14 -11.64 -2.58
CA VAL A 263 16.52 -12.81 -3.39
C VAL A 263 17.33 -12.42 -4.65
N PRO A 264 16.98 -11.39 -5.44
CA PRO A 264 17.73 -11.02 -6.64
C PRO A 264 19.20 -10.71 -6.39
N VAL A 265 19.55 -10.06 -5.28
CA VAL A 265 20.96 -9.76 -4.97
C VAL A 265 21.70 -11.00 -4.49
N ARG A 266 21.04 -11.90 -3.76
CA ARG A 266 21.61 -13.21 -3.40
C ARG A 266 21.87 -14.05 -4.67
N LEU A 267 20.95 -13.99 -5.64
CA LEU A 267 21.11 -14.65 -6.94
C LEU A 267 22.24 -14.01 -7.78
N LEU A 268 22.40 -12.68 -7.69
CA LEU A 268 23.53 -11.97 -8.31
C LEU A 268 24.87 -12.37 -7.67
N ALA A 269 24.86 -12.67 -6.37
CA ALA A 269 26.01 -13.10 -5.57
C ALA A 269 27.24 -12.18 -5.76
N PRO A 270 27.13 -10.85 -5.54
CA PRO A 270 28.29 -9.96 -5.70
C PRO A 270 29.35 -10.27 -4.65
N GLN A 271 30.63 -10.17 -5.04
CA GLN A 271 31.77 -10.50 -4.20
C GLN A 271 32.56 -9.24 -3.84
N ALA A 272 33.28 -9.30 -2.72
CA ALA A 272 34.20 -8.23 -2.33
C ALA A 272 35.29 -8.02 -3.43
N GLY A 273 35.49 -6.76 -3.80
CA GLY A 273 36.42 -6.36 -4.84
C GLY A 273 35.86 -6.39 -6.27
N GLU A 274 34.69 -6.95 -6.52
CA GLU A 274 33.97 -6.82 -7.79
C GLU A 274 33.39 -5.43 -8.00
N THR A 275 33.19 -5.09 -9.27
CA THR A 275 32.42 -3.93 -9.69
C THR A 275 30.97 -4.33 -9.95
N ALA A 276 30.03 -3.61 -9.38
CA ALA A 276 28.61 -3.91 -9.54
C ALA A 276 27.82 -2.68 -10.00
N LEU A 277 26.84 -2.90 -10.88
CA LEU A 277 25.89 -1.89 -11.34
C LEU A 277 24.49 -2.25 -10.89
N ASP A 278 23.81 -1.33 -10.19
CA ASP A 278 22.39 -1.42 -9.84
C ASP A 278 21.59 -0.45 -10.69
N MET A 279 20.84 -0.98 -11.64
CA MET A 279 20.00 -0.21 -12.56
C MET A 279 18.58 -0.12 -11.99
N CYS A 280 18.00 1.10 -11.99
CA CYS A 280 16.72 1.43 -11.36
C CYS A 280 16.75 1.27 -9.81
N ALA A 281 17.84 1.76 -9.20
CA ALA A 281 18.27 1.46 -7.84
C ALA A 281 17.33 1.91 -6.72
N ALA A 282 16.54 2.96 -6.93
CA ALA A 282 15.69 3.51 -5.87
C ALA A 282 14.49 2.59 -5.49
N PRO A 283 14.19 2.44 -4.19
CA PRO A 283 14.62 3.22 -3.03
C PRO A 283 15.94 2.79 -2.37
N GLY A 284 16.64 1.76 -2.87
CA GLY A 284 18.01 1.45 -2.48
C GLY A 284 18.25 0.17 -1.67
N GLY A 285 17.23 -0.60 -1.34
CA GLY A 285 17.40 -1.82 -0.54
C GLY A 285 18.35 -2.84 -1.19
N LYS A 286 18.29 -3.00 -2.51
CA LYS A 286 19.20 -3.87 -3.28
C LYS A 286 20.60 -3.27 -3.41
N THR A 287 20.72 -1.95 -3.61
CA THR A 287 22.00 -1.24 -3.60
C THR A 287 22.75 -1.44 -2.28
N LEU A 288 22.05 -1.29 -1.13
CA LEU A 288 22.62 -1.52 0.19
C LEU A 288 23.10 -2.97 0.34
N GLN A 289 22.35 -3.93 -0.18
CA GLN A 289 22.70 -5.34 -0.13
C GLN A 289 23.95 -5.66 -0.98
N ILE A 290 24.08 -5.05 -2.17
CA ILE A 290 25.27 -5.16 -3.01
C ILE A 290 26.47 -4.49 -2.32
N ALA A 291 26.32 -3.27 -1.80
CA ALA A 291 27.38 -2.58 -1.08
C ALA A 291 27.84 -3.35 0.16
N ALA A 292 26.92 -4.00 0.86
CA ALA A 292 27.21 -4.83 2.03
C ALA A 292 28.05 -6.08 1.71
N SER A 293 28.11 -6.54 0.45
CA SER A 293 29.01 -7.63 0.03
C SER A 293 30.49 -7.21 -0.12
N GLY A 294 30.78 -5.92 -0.05
CA GLY A 294 32.12 -5.36 -0.31
C GLY A 294 32.42 -5.10 -1.79
N ALA A 295 31.45 -5.20 -2.67
CA ALA A 295 31.58 -4.80 -4.07
C ALA A 295 31.57 -3.27 -4.20
N THR A 296 32.26 -2.75 -5.23
CA THR A 296 32.19 -1.33 -5.62
C THR A 296 30.93 -1.08 -6.43
N VAL A 297 30.00 -0.30 -5.90
CA VAL A 297 28.65 -0.15 -6.46
C VAL A 297 28.48 1.16 -7.21
N GLN A 298 28.01 1.07 -8.46
CA GLN A 298 27.41 2.16 -9.20
C GLN A 298 25.87 1.97 -9.18
N ALA A 299 25.13 2.95 -8.68
CA ALA A 299 23.67 2.96 -8.63
C ALA A 299 23.09 4.00 -9.60
N LEU A 300 22.11 3.60 -10.41
CA LEU A 300 21.42 4.49 -11.35
C LEU A 300 19.94 4.53 -11.03
N ASP A 301 19.34 5.71 -10.99
CA ASP A 301 17.88 5.90 -11.03
C ASP A 301 17.55 7.26 -11.65
N ARG A 302 16.44 7.32 -12.39
CA ARG A 302 15.97 8.55 -13.02
C ARG A 302 15.40 9.56 -12.03
N SER A 303 15.04 9.13 -10.82
CA SER A 303 14.30 9.94 -9.84
C SER A 303 15.19 10.34 -8.67
N ASP A 304 15.67 11.59 -8.67
CA ASP A 304 16.45 12.15 -7.56
C ASP A 304 15.68 12.10 -6.23
N ALA A 305 14.37 12.38 -6.27
CA ALA A 305 13.53 12.33 -5.09
C ALA A 305 13.48 10.93 -4.44
N ARG A 306 13.43 9.86 -5.24
CA ARG A 306 13.47 8.48 -4.74
C ARG A 306 14.86 8.11 -4.24
N LEU A 307 15.93 8.62 -4.85
CA LEU A 307 17.32 8.39 -4.43
C LEU A 307 17.66 9.05 -3.09
N ASN A 308 16.89 10.03 -2.63
CA ASN A 308 17.11 10.62 -1.30
C ASN A 308 17.02 9.58 -0.18
N ARG A 309 16.11 8.61 -0.29
CA ARG A 309 16.02 7.51 0.69
C ARG A 309 17.26 6.61 0.64
N LEU A 310 17.79 6.32 -0.55
CA LEU A 310 19.04 5.59 -0.70
C LEU A 310 20.19 6.34 -0.02
N ARG A 311 20.36 7.63 -0.30
CA ARG A 311 21.42 8.46 0.32
C ARG A 311 21.33 8.46 1.86
N GLN A 312 20.12 8.61 2.40
CA GLN A 312 19.89 8.55 3.85
C GLN A 312 20.28 7.20 4.44
N ASN A 313 19.90 6.10 3.78
CA ASN A 313 20.23 4.77 4.25
C ASN A 313 21.74 4.46 4.11
N LEU A 314 22.40 4.86 3.03
CA LEU A 314 23.86 4.73 2.89
C LEU A 314 24.58 5.45 4.04
N ALA A 315 24.20 6.71 4.32
CA ALA A 315 24.77 7.48 5.42
C ALA A 315 24.52 6.78 6.78
N ARG A 316 23.31 6.30 7.04
CA ARG A 316 22.95 5.64 8.30
C ARG A 316 23.67 4.30 8.49
N THR A 317 23.80 3.50 7.43
CA THR A 317 24.43 2.17 7.49
C THR A 317 25.96 2.24 7.36
N GLY A 318 26.52 3.39 7.00
CA GLY A 318 27.94 3.52 6.69
C GLY A 318 28.38 2.67 5.49
N LEU A 319 27.44 2.39 4.56
CA LEU A 319 27.73 1.72 3.27
C LEU A 319 27.93 2.78 2.19
N GLU A 320 28.67 2.45 1.15
CA GLU A 320 29.02 3.37 0.07
C GLU A 320 28.53 2.89 -1.29
N ALA A 321 28.04 3.81 -2.11
CA ALA A 321 27.73 3.60 -3.52
C ALA A 321 27.88 4.91 -4.30
N GLN A 322 28.35 4.84 -5.53
CA GLN A 322 28.33 5.96 -6.46
C GLN A 322 26.91 6.09 -7.03
N ILE A 323 26.32 7.28 -6.96
CA ILE A 323 24.94 7.51 -7.42
C ILE A 323 24.95 8.40 -8.65
N ALA A 324 24.26 7.98 -9.71
CA ALA A 324 23.97 8.82 -10.88
C ALA A 324 22.46 8.96 -11.07
N VAL A 325 21.99 10.20 -11.26
CA VAL A 325 20.58 10.54 -11.45
C VAL A 325 20.31 10.68 -12.95
N MET A 326 19.87 9.60 -13.58
CA MET A 326 19.54 9.58 -15.01
C MET A 326 18.77 8.31 -15.38
N PRO A 327 18.03 8.31 -16.51
CA PRO A 327 17.51 7.07 -17.07
C PRO A 327 18.65 6.10 -17.41
N ALA A 328 18.47 4.82 -17.10
CA ALA A 328 19.52 3.83 -17.29
C ALA A 328 19.83 3.58 -18.77
N GLU A 329 18.85 3.76 -19.66
CA GLU A 329 19.03 3.68 -21.11
C GLU A 329 19.86 4.85 -21.69
N ASP A 330 19.90 5.99 -21.02
CA ASP A 330 20.61 7.20 -21.45
C ASP A 330 22.04 7.29 -20.89
N TRP A 331 22.44 6.32 -20.07
CA TRP A 331 23.75 6.31 -19.45
C TRP A 331 24.84 5.91 -20.45
N LEU A 332 25.60 6.92 -20.92
CA LEU A 332 26.61 6.78 -21.98
C LEU A 332 27.98 6.29 -21.49
N ASP A 333 28.11 5.93 -20.22
CA ASP A 333 29.36 5.40 -19.67
C ASP A 333 29.73 4.07 -20.37
N SER A 334 30.98 3.93 -20.80
CA SER A 334 31.45 2.75 -21.50
C SER A 334 31.96 1.62 -20.59
N ARG A 335 31.95 1.85 -19.27
CA ARG A 335 32.40 0.83 -18.30
C ARG A 335 31.52 -0.42 -18.38
N THR A 336 32.16 -1.54 -18.16
CA THR A 336 31.51 -2.84 -17.94
C THR A 336 31.72 -3.26 -16.49
N PHE A 337 30.87 -4.13 -15.99
CA PHE A 337 30.80 -4.55 -14.60
C PHE A 337 30.83 -6.08 -14.52
N ASP A 338 31.38 -6.61 -13.42
CA ASP A 338 31.37 -8.04 -13.11
C ASP A 338 29.97 -8.54 -12.78
N ALA A 339 29.15 -7.68 -12.14
CA ALA A 339 27.80 -7.99 -11.71
C ALA A 339 26.84 -6.84 -12.05
N VAL A 340 25.77 -7.11 -12.78
CA VAL A 340 24.74 -6.12 -13.13
C VAL A 340 23.40 -6.58 -12.59
N LEU A 341 22.73 -5.72 -11.84
CA LEU A 341 21.35 -5.90 -11.40
C LEU A 341 20.44 -4.95 -12.18
N LEU A 342 19.41 -5.49 -12.79
CA LEU A 342 18.30 -4.72 -13.36
C LEU A 342 17.02 -5.04 -12.58
N ASP A 343 16.71 -4.21 -11.57
CA ASP A 343 15.40 -4.20 -10.90
C ASP A 343 14.44 -3.33 -11.70
N ALA A 344 13.85 -3.91 -12.74
CA ALA A 344 13.19 -3.15 -13.79
C ALA A 344 11.88 -2.52 -13.31
N PRO A 345 11.54 -1.29 -13.76
CA PRO A 345 10.26 -0.69 -13.50
C PRO A 345 9.15 -1.59 -14.06
N CYS A 346 8.17 -1.92 -13.24
CA CYS A 346 7.10 -2.86 -13.55
C CYS A 346 5.76 -2.41 -12.96
N THR A 347 4.70 -3.17 -13.21
CA THR A 347 3.37 -2.91 -12.62
C THR A 347 3.33 -3.16 -11.13
N ALA A 348 4.34 -3.78 -10.54
CA ALA A 348 4.45 -4.09 -9.12
C ALA A 348 3.27 -4.93 -8.56
N THR A 349 2.56 -5.66 -9.41
CA THR A 349 1.39 -6.46 -9.00
C THR A 349 1.72 -7.51 -7.93
N GLY A 350 2.99 -7.93 -7.80
CA GLY A 350 3.43 -8.83 -6.74
C GLY A 350 3.51 -8.22 -5.35
N THR A 351 3.49 -6.88 -5.24
CA THR A 351 3.60 -6.17 -3.95
C THR A 351 2.25 -5.85 -3.32
N PHE A 352 1.16 -6.41 -3.82
CA PHE A 352 -0.21 -6.06 -3.42
C PHE A 352 -0.47 -6.22 -1.91
N ARG A 353 0.27 -7.05 -1.22
CA ARG A 353 0.16 -7.20 0.24
C ARG A 353 0.58 -5.93 0.98
N ARG A 354 1.64 -5.25 0.49
CA ARG A 354 2.15 -3.97 1.03
C ARG A 354 1.48 -2.77 0.38
N ASN A 355 1.17 -2.88 -0.90
CA ASN A 355 0.62 -1.82 -1.76
C ASN A 355 -0.70 -2.30 -2.41
N PRO A 356 -1.79 -2.50 -1.63
CA PRO A 356 -3.03 -3.10 -2.14
C PRO A 356 -3.68 -2.27 -3.26
N GLU A 357 -3.36 -0.98 -3.37
CA GLU A 357 -3.83 -0.11 -4.45
C GLU A 357 -3.33 -0.54 -5.83
N VAL A 358 -2.19 -1.23 -5.94
CA VAL A 358 -1.65 -1.67 -7.24
C VAL A 358 -2.64 -2.56 -8.00
N LEU A 359 -3.44 -3.35 -7.28
CA LEU A 359 -4.48 -4.19 -7.87
C LEU A 359 -5.57 -3.35 -8.56
N ARG A 360 -5.83 -2.14 -8.10
CA ARG A 360 -6.91 -1.28 -8.59
C ARG A 360 -6.43 -0.24 -9.59
N THR A 361 -5.18 0.17 -9.49
CA THR A 361 -4.59 1.20 -10.36
C THR A 361 -3.95 0.63 -11.61
N THR A 362 -3.45 -0.61 -11.56
CA THR A 362 -2.87 -1.30 -12.72
C THR A 362 -3.93 -1.66 -13.76
N LYS A 363 -3.57 -1.51 -15.03
CA LYS A 363 -4.40 -1.83 -16.19
C LYS A 363 -3.62 -2.69 -17.19
N PRO A 364 -4.29 -3.55 -17.99
CA PRO A 364 -3.61 -4.37 -19.00
C PRO A 364 -2.70 -3.58 -19.95
N ALA A 365 -3.11 -2.38 -20.36
CA ALA A 365 -2.31 -1.52 -21.24
C ALA A 365 -1.00 -1.03 -20.58
N GLU A 366 -0.95 -0.94 -19.24
CA GLU A 366 0.26 -0.56 -18.52
C GLU A 366 1.26 -1.72 -18.47
N VAL A 367 0.79 -2.96 -18.37
CA VAL A 367 1.63 -4.16 -18.46
C VAL A 367 2.40 -4.15 -19.80
N ALA A 368 1.70 -3.98 -20.93
CA ALA A 368 2.33 -3.94 -22.25
C ALA A 368 3.34 -2.79 -22.37
N LYS A 369 2.97 -1.58 -21.91
CA LYS A 369 3.86 -0.41 -21.95
C LYS A 369 5.13 -0.61 -21.14
N LEU A 370 5.04 -1.21 -19.95
CA LEU A 370 6.20 -1.46 -19.09
C LEU A 370 7.04 -2.61 -19.63
N ALA A 371 6.45 -3.62 -20.24
CA ALA A 371 7.16 -4.67 -20.95
C ALA A 371 8.05 -4.10 -22.07
N ASP A 372 7.60 -3.10 -22.83
CA ASP A 372 8.41 -2.42 -23.84
C ASP A 372 9.58 -1.62 -23.21
N VAL A 373 9.39 -1.02 -22.04
CA VAL A 373 10.45 -0.35 -21.30
C VAL A 373 11.50 -1.37 -20.82
N GLN A 374 11.04 -2.47 -20.24
CA GLN A 374 11.89 -3.55 -19.74
C GLN A 374 12.73 -4.18 -20.85
N HIS A 375 12.16 -4.33 -22.04
CA HIS A 375 12.88 -4.81 -23.22
C HIS A 375 14.10 -3.94 -23.52
N ARG A 376 13.94 -2.60 -23.59
CA ARG A 376 15.03 -1.66 -23.84
C ARG A 376 16.06 -1.62 -22.71
N LEU A 377 15.60 -1.68 -21.45
CA LEU A 377 16.46 -1.70 -20.27
C LEU A 377 17.32 -2.98 -20.22
N LEU A 378 16.78 -4.14 -20.61
CA LEU A 378 17.55 -5.38 -20.72
C LEU A 378 18.67 -5.26 -21.76
N ASP A 379 18.42 -4.64 -22.91
CA ASP A 379 19.46 -4.42 -23.93
C ASP A 379 20.51 -3.43 -23.44
N ALA A 380 20.13 -2.38 -22.73
CA ALA A 380 21.05 -1.45 -22.10
C ALA A 380 21.88 -2.13 -21.00
N ALA A 381 21.30 -3.01 -20.18
CA ALA A 381 21.98 -3.77 -19.15
C ALA A 381 23.00 -4.75 -19.75
N ALA A 382 22.66 -5.44 -20.84
CA ALA A 382 23.56 -6.37 -21.52
C ALA A 382 24.87 -5.71 -21.97
N LEU A 383 24.83 -4.45 -22.40
CA LEU A 383 26.02 -3.67 -22.79
C LEU A 383 26.92 -3.36 -21.60
N ARG A 384 26.45 -3.47 -20.38
CA ARG A 384 27.19 -3.16 -19.15
C ARG A 384 27.78 -4.39 -18.46
N VAL A 385 27.42 -5.59 -18.87
CA VAL A 385 28.03 -6.82 -18.34
C VAL A 385 29.38 -7.05 -19.02
N GLY A 386 30.45 -7.18 -18.25
CA GLY A 386 31.77 -7.52 -18.77
C GLY A 386 31.85 -8.99 -19.28
N PRO A 387 32.87 -9.35 -20.06
CA PRO A 387 33.12 -10.76 -20.40
C PRO A 387 33.26 -11.60 -19.13
N GLY A 388 32.58 -12.75 -19.07
CA GLY A 388 32.52 -13.60 -17.88
C GLY A 388 31.69 -13.02 -16.72
N GLY A 389 31.11 -11.83 -16.87
CA GLY A 389 30.23 -11.19 -15.89
C GLY A 389 28.82 -11.77 -15.94
N ARG A 390 27.95 -11.27 -15.03
CA ARG A 390 26.61 -11.76 -14.88
C ARG A 390 25.57 -10.66 -14.75
N LEU A 391 24.37 -10.93 -15.25
CA LEU A 391 23.18 -10.07 -15.16
C LEU A 391 22.09 -10.79 -14.36
N VAL A 392 21.54 -10.12 -13.36
CA VAL A 392 20.26 -10.52 -12.78
C VAL A 392 19.18 -9.51 -13.19
N TYR A 393 18.19 -10.02 -13.88
CA TYR A 393 16.94 -9.31 -14.16
C TYR A 393 15.91 -9.68 -13.12
N CYS A 394 15.21 -8.71 -12.56
CA CYS A 394 14.10 -8.97 -11.65
C CYS A 394 12.99 -7.94 -11.77
N VAL A 395 11.78 -8.35 -11.40
CA VAL A 395 10.58 -7.50 -11.28
C VAL A 395 9.71 -7.98 -10.12
N CYS A 396 9.12 -7.03 -9.41
CA CYS A 396 8.09 -7.33 -8.39
C CYS A 396 6.68 -7.42 -9.01
N SER A 397 6.56 -8.03 -10.18
CA SER A 397 5.31 -8.23 -10.93
C SER A 397 4.97 -9.72 -11.05
N LEU A 398 3.67 -10.02 -11.01
CA LEU A 398 3.13 -11.35 -11.29
C LEU A 398 2.78 -11.56 -12.78
N GLU A 399 3.00 -10.56 -13.62
CA GLU A 399 2.66 -10.62 -15.03
C GLU A 399 3.79 -11.27 -15.83
N ARG A 400 3.49 -12.33 -16.60
CA ARG A 400 4.50 -13.08 -17.39
C ARG A 400 5.19 -12.22 -18.45
N GLU A 401 4.48 -11.25 -18.99
CA GLU A 401 5.02 -10.31 -19.98
C GLU A 401 6.14 -9.45 -19.41
N GLU A 402 6.14 -9.22 -18.10
CA GLU A 402 7.16 -8.46 -17.40
C GLU A 402 8.29 -9.36 -16.84
N GLY A 403 8.08 -10.66 -16.79
CA GLY A 403 9.05 -11.66 -16.28
C GLY A 403 9.56 -12.58 -17.37
N GLU A 404 9.02 -13.79 -17.41
CA GLU A 404 9.49 -14.89 -18.24
C GLU A 404 9.56 -14.53 -19.72
N THR A 405 8.58 -13.80 -20.23
CA THR A 405 8.54 -13.40 -21.64
C THR A 405 9.72 -12.49 -22.01
N GLN A 406 10.16 -11.60 -21.08
CA GLN A 406 11.32 -10.74 -21.30
C GLN A 406 12.59 -11.57 -21.45
N ILE A 407 12.81 -12.54 -20.58
CA ILE A 407 14.03 -13.36 -20.62
C ILE A 407 14.06 -14.26 -21.84
N ILE A 408 12.92 -14.89 -22.21
CA ILE A 408 12.83 -15.68 -23.45
C ILE A 408 13.19 -14.82 -24.67
N ALA A 409 12.63 -13.62 -24.77
CA ALA A 409 12.89 -12.72 -25.87
C ALA A 409 14.36 -12.19 -25.84
N PHE A 410 14.90 -11.91 -24.66
CA PHE A 410 16.28 -11.45 -24.49
C PHE A 410 17.29 -12.49 -24.93
N LEU A 411 17.17 -13.73 -24.49
CA LEU A 411 18.10 -14.82 -24.85
C LEU A 411 18.09 -15.13 -26.35
N ARG A 412 16.96 -14.98 -27.04
CA ARG A 412 16.86 -15.16 -28.49
C ARG A 412 17.66 -14.12 -29.28
N ARG A 413 17.73 -12.88 -28.79
CA ARG A 413 18.43 -11.78 -29.50
C ARG A 413 19.88 -11.53 -28.99
N ASN A 414 20.23 -12.11 -27.83
CA ASN A 414 21.55 -11.94 -27.22
C ASN A 414 22.23 -13.30 -26.98
N PRO A 415 22.83 -13.92 -28.02
CA PRO A 415 23.40 -15.26 -27.93
C PRO A 415 24.65 -15.33 -27.04
N ALA A 416 25.23 -14.17 -26.67
CA ALA A 416 26.31 -14.07 -25.70
C ALA A 416 25.87 -14.33 -24.25
N PHE A 417 24.58 -14.51 -23.99
CA PHE A 417 24.08 -14.79 -22.67
C PHE A 417 23.39 -16.15 -22.57
N ARG A 418 23.52 -16.80 -21.43
CA ARG A 418 22.82 -18.05 -21.10
C ARG A 418 22.23 -17.98 -19.71
N THR A 419 21.17 -18.74 -19.47
CA THR A 419 20.62 -18.91 -18.13
C THR A 419 21.64 -19.61 -17.22
N ALA A 420 21.88 -19.03 -16.04
CA ALA A 420 22.50 -19.70 -14.91
C ALA A 420 21.40 -20.11 -13.94
N PRO A 421 21.09 -21.41 -13.82
CA PRO A 421 19.97 -21.86 -12.98
C PRO A 421 20.13 -21.46 -11.53
N ALA A 422 19.04 -20.99 -10.93
CA ALA A 422 19.00 -20.68 -9.50
C ALA A 422 18.94 -21.97 -8.65
N VAL A 423 19.55 -21.90 -7.47
CA VAL A 423 19.38 -22.89 -6.41
C VAL A 423 18.61 -22.23 -5.28
N PRO A 424 17.30 -22.52 -5.10
CA PRO A 424 16.44 -21.80 -4.16
C PRO A 424 16.98 -21.73 -2.74
N ALA A 425 17.51 -22.83 -2.21
CA ALA A 425 18.09 -22.89 -0.87
C ALA A 425 19.27 -21.92 -0.66
N GLU A 426 20.13 -21.71 -1.68
CA GLU A 426 21.28 -20.82 -1.59
C GLU A 426 20.88 -19.34 -1.55
N VAL A 427 19.75 -19.00 -2.17
CA VAL A 427 19.26 -17.62 -2.24
C VAL A 427 18.15 -17.33 -1.22
N GLY A 428 17.76 -18.34 -0.43
CA GLY A 428 16.69 -18.21 0.57
C GLY A 428 15.33 -17.99 -0.06
N ALA A 429 15.05 -18.69 -1.15
CA ALA A 429 13.75 -18.72 -1.82
C ALA A 429 13.03 -20.07 -1.54
N PRO A 430 11.68 -20.11 -1.66
CA PRO A 430 10.94 -21.36 -1.64
C PRO A 430 11.35 -22.29 -2.79
N ASP A 431 11.43 -23.61 -2.55
CA ASP A 431 11.79 -24.59 -3.59
C ASP A 431 10.79 -24.57 -4.75
N GLU A 432 9.51 -24.38 -4.45
CA GLU A 432 8.44 -24.28 -5.43
C GLU A 432 8.50 -23.01 -6.30
N ALA A 433 9.37 -22.06 -5.96
CA ALA A 433 9.61 -20.89 -6.80
C ALA A 433 10.46 -21.17 -8.03
N LEU A 434 11.18 -22.30 -8.08
CA LEU A 434 12.04 -22.66 -9.21
C LEU A 434 11.21 -23.03 -10.43
N THR A 435 11.43 -22.33 -11.53
CA THR A 435 10.79 -22.63 -12.81
C THR A 435 11.57 -23.72 -13.58
N PRO A 436 10.95 -24.42 -14.54
CA PRO A 436 11.64 -25.40 -15.38
C PRO A 436 12.85 -24.85 -16.14
N GLU A 437 12.87 -23.55 -16.42
CA GLU A 437 13.95 -22.86 -17.11
C GLU A 437 15.11 -22.48 -16.17
N GLY A 438 15.00 -22.73 -14.88
CA GLY A 438 16.00 -22.40 -13.87
C GLY A 438 15.90 -20.97 -13.33
N TRP A 439 14.75 -20.29 -13.52
CA TRP A 439 14.47 -18.96 -12.95
C TRP A 439 13.65 -19.08 -11.66
N LEU A 440 13.42 -17.96 -10.98
CA LEU A 440 12.61 -17.92 -9.78
C LEU A 440 11.32 -17.11 -10.04
N ARG A 441 10.17 -17.74 -9.75
CA ARG A 441 8.86 -17.11 -9.70
C ARG A 441 8.28 -17.26 -8.29
N ILE A 442 8.47 -16.26 -7.46
CA ILE A 442 7.96 -16.22 -6.08
C ILE A 442 6.53 -15.69 -6.12
N LEU A 443 5.61 -16.42 -5.50
CA LEU A 443 4.21 -16.00 -5.35
C LEU A 443 3.93 -15.58 -3.91
N PRO A 444 3.07 -14.56 -3.69
CA PRO A 444 2.69 -14.09 -2.34
C PRO A 444 2.10 -15.13 -1.40
N SER A 445 1.58 -16.22 -1.93
CA SER A 445 1.05 -17.36 -1.17
C SER A 445 2.10 -18.36 -0.71
N MET A 446 3.34 -18.29 -1.22
CA MET A 446 4.43 -19.14 -0.77
C MET A 446 4.86 -18.75 0.64
N TRP A 447 5.23 -19.74 1.47
CA TRP A 447 5.50 -19.58 2.92
C TRP A 447 4.34 -18.90 3.66
N ALA A 448 3.10 -19.26 3.32
CA ALA A 448 1.92 -18.71 3.98
C ALA A 448 1.95 -18.93 5.50
N GLU A 449 2.47 -20.06 5.97
CA GLU A 449 2.65 -20.41 7.39
C GLU A 449 3.66 -19.50 8.11
N LYS A 450 4.55 -18.85 7.34
CA LYS A 450 5.50 -17.82 7.83
C LYS A 450 5.02 -16.41 7.58
N GLY A 451 3.79 -16.22 7.09
CA GLY A 451 3.22 -14.91 6.77
C GLY A 451 3.44 -14.45 5.33
N GLY A 452 3.79 -15.35 4.40
CA GLY A 452 3.89 -15.11 2.95
C GLY A 452 5.09 -14.26 2.52
N LEU A 453 5.17 -13.94 1.23
CA LEU A 453 6.25 -13.18 0.59
C LEU A 453 5.65 -12.12 -0.35
N ASP A 454 6.44 -11.13 -0.80
CA ASP A 454 6.05 -10.37 -1.99
C ASP A 454 6.29 -11.21 -3.25
N GLY A 455 5.48 -10.97 -4.28
CA GLY A 455 5.64 -11.65 -5.57
C GLY A 455 6.84 -11.10 -6.35
N PHE A 456 7.70 -11.99 -6.82
CA PHE A 456 8.87 -11.62 -7.59
C PHE A 456 9.11 -12.60 -8.74
N PHE A 457 9.70 -12.07 -9.80
CA PHE A 457 10.40 -12.86 -10.80
C PHE A 457 11.88 -12.47 -10.80
N ALA A 458 12.79 -13.43 -10.86
CA ALA A 458 14.22 -13.19 -10.98
C ALA A 458 14.88 -14.24 -11.87
N ALA A 459 15.78 -13.80 -12.76
CA ALA A 459 16.58 -14.66 -13.63
C ALA A 459 18.03 -14.19 -13.62
N ARG A 460 18.97 -15.12 -13.44
CA ARG A 460 20.40 -14.89 -13.61
C ARG A 460 20.84 -15.35 -14.99
N LEU A 461 21.60 -14.50 -15.64
CA LEU A 461 22.16 -14.70 -16.98
C LEU A 461 23.66 -14.44 -16.92
N ASP A 462 24.45 -15.46 -17.27
CA ASP A 462 25.92 -15.32 -17.38
C ASP A 462 26.24 -14.92 -18.79
N ARG A 463 27.16 -13.92 -18.96
CA ARG A 463 27.72 -13.56 -20.24
C ARG A 463 28.85 -14.55 -20.59
N VAL A 464 28.62 -15.31 -21.65
CA VAL A 464 29.69 -16.15 -22.24
C VAL A 464 30.65 -15.26 -23.02
N GLU A 465 31.89 -15.68 -23.15
CA GLU A 465 32.93 -14.93 -23.86
C GLU A 465 32.53 -14.58 -25.30
#